data_844e909d41cce8a1b582ef000da00378
#
_entry.id   844e909d41cce8a1b582ef000da00378
#
_cell.length_a   1.000
_cell.length_b   1.000
_cell.length_c   1.000
_cell.angle_alpha   90.00
_cell.angle_beta   90.00
_cell.angle_gamma   90.00
#
_symmetry.space_group_name_H-M   'P 1'
#
loop_
_entity.id
_entity.type
_entity.pdbx_description
1 polymer ?
#
loop_
_entity_poly.entity_id
_entity_poly.type
_entity_poly.pdbx_seq_one_letter_code
_entity_poly.pdbx_strand_id
1 'polypeptide(L)'
;MAEPAVVKINLFGTEYQVASETNVGHTQEVARYVDARMREVASSLSLRSVSTIAVLAAINLADELRKESESNEQFEQAVEDSADRLSVLIDKRSESV
;
A
#
# COMPACT_ATOMS: atom_id res chain seq x y z
N MET A 1 -9.89 8.03 -23.80
CA MET A 1 -9.73 7.95 -22.63
C MET A 1 -9.60 6.67 -22.02
N ALA A 2 -8.70 6.44 -21.32
CA ALA A 2 -8.42 5.16 -20.83
C ALA A 2 -9.00 4.99 -19.46
N GLU A 3 -9.55 3.86 -19.21
CA GLU A 3 -9.99 3.57 -17.90
C GLU A 3 -8.86 3.04 -17.11
N PRO A 4 -8.85 3.26 -15.82
CA PRO A 4 -7.80 2.70 -14.99
C PRO A 4 -7.86 1.18 -15.08
N ALA A 5 -6.73 0.57 -15.09
CA ALA A 5 -6.65 -0.87 -15.10
C ALA A 5 -6.91 -1.39 -13.71
N VAL A 6 -7.61 -2.50 -13.62
CA VAL A 6 -7.82 -3.15 -12.34
C VAL A 6 -6.74 -4.22 -12.21
N VAL A 7 -5.96 -4.14 -11.18
CA VAL A 7 -4.83 -5.03 -10.97
C VAL A 7 -5.09 -5.88 -9.75
N LYS A 8 -4.86 -7.16 -9.86
CA LYS A 8 -4.99 -8.05 -8.73
C LYS A 8 -3.67 -8.11 -8.00
N ILE A 9 -3.71 -7.88 -6.71
CA ILE A 9 -2.51 -7.95 -5.90
C ILE A 9 -2.77 -8.87 -4.74
N ASN A 10 -1.71 -9.39 -4.17
CA ASN A 10 -1.83 -10.27 -3.03
C ASN A 10 -1.06 -9.67 -1.88
N LEU A 11 -1.74 -9.40 -0.79
CA LEU A 11 -1.11 -8.84 0.38
C LEU A 11 -1.38 -9.74 1.56
N PHE A 12 -0.34 -10.28 2.11
CA PHE A 12 -0.41 -11.11 3.30
C PHE A 12 -1.43 -12.24 3.12
N GLY A 13 -1.40 -12.84 1.94
CA GLY A 13 -2.24 -13.99 1.66
C GLY A 13 -3.64 -13.69 1.16
N THR A 14 -4.03 -12.44 1.08
CA THR A 14 -5.35 -12.08 0.62
C THR A 14 -5.26 -11.34 -0.70
N GLU A 15 -6.14 -11.68 -1.61
CA GLU A 15 -6.15 -11.05 -2.91
C GLU A 15 -7.03 -9.82 -2.89
N TYR A 16 -6.54 -8.73 -3.46
CA TYR A 16 -7.29 -7.48 -3.57
C TYR A 16 -7.25 -7.03 -5.01
N GLN A 17 -8.23 -6.23 -5.38
CA GLN A 17 -8.26 -5.62 -6.69
C GLN A 17 -8.09 -4.12 -6.51
N VAL A 18 -7.16 -3.56 -7.22
CA VAL A 18 -6.81 -2.15 -7.06
C VAL A 18 -6.88 -1.48 -8.41
N ALA A 19 -7.53 -0.33 -8.48
CA ALA A 19 -7.52 0.45 -9.71
C ALA A 19 -6.21 1.20 -9.79
N SER A 20 -5.54 1.11 -10.91
CA SER A 20 -4.26 1.74 -11.07
C SER A 20 -4.24 2.55 -12.35
N GLU A 21 -3.81 3.76 -12.27
CA GLU A 21 -3.64 4.61 -13.42
C GLU A 21 -2.24 4.56 -13.96
N THR A 22 -1.39 3.78 -13.33
CA THR A 22 -0.04 3.67 -13.80
C THR A 22 0.11 2.31 -14.44
N ASN A 23 1.29 1.86 -14.58
CA ASN A 23 1.61 0.62 -15.20
C ASN A 23 1.25 -0.55 -14.29
N VAL A 24 0.67 -1.58 -14.84
CA VAL A 24 0.26 -2.75 -14.07
C VAL A 24 1.46 -3.39 -13.37
N GLY A 25 2.57 -3.50 -14.10
CA GLY A 25 3.76 -4.09 -13.51
C GLY A 25 4.27 -3.30 -12.34
N HIS A 26 4.21 -1.99 -12.45
CA HIS A 26 4.63 -1.13 -11.34
C HIS A 26 3.75 -1.37 -10.12
N THR A 27 2.44 -1.44 -10.33
CA THR A 27 1.52 -1.66 -9.23
C THR A 27 1.78 -3.01 -8.56
N GLN A 28 2.07 -4.02 -9.35
CA GLN A 28 2.36 -5.32 -8.79
C GLN A 28 3.68 -5.33 -8.02
N GLU A 29 4.65 -4.58 -8.49
CA GLU A 29 5.91 -4.47 -7.81
C GLU A 29 5.75 -3.77 -6.47
N VAL A 30 4.95 -2.72 -6.46
CA VAL A 30 4.65 -2.01 -5.22
C VAL A 30 3.95 -2.95 -4.25
N ALA A 31 3.01 -3.75 -4.76
CA ALA A 31 2.30 -4.68 -3.91
C ALA A 31 3.23 -5.71 -3.28
N ARG A 32 4.21 -6.17 -4.03
CA ARG A 32 5.17 -7.12 -3.47
C ARG A 32 5.98 -6.49 -2.37
N TYR A 33 6.30 -5.22 -2.53
CA TYR A 33 7.06 -4.51 -1.52
C TYR A 33 6.24 -4.36 -0.25
N VAL A 34 4.96 -4.03 -0.40
CA VAL A 34 4.08 -3.89 0.75
C VAL A 34 3.89 -5.25 1.44
N ASP A 35 3.70 -6.28 0.64
CA ASP A 35 3.52 -7.62 1.20
C ASP A 35 4.74 -8.03 2.02
N ALA A 36 5.92 -7.78 1.52
CA ALA A 36 7.13 -8.11 2.24
C ALA A 36 7.21 -7.35 3.55
N ARG A 37 6.83 -6.09 3.52
CA ARG A 37 6.89 -5.29 4.74
C ARG A 37 5.87 -5.77 5.77
N MET A 38 4.69 -6.17 5.30
CA MET A 38 3.68 -6.70 6.21
C MET A 38 4.16 -7.97 6.89
N ARG A 39 4.84 -8.83 6.12
CA ARG A 39 5.34 -10.07 6.70
C ARG A 39 6.44 -9.79 7.71
N GLU A 40 7.25 -8.79 7.44
CA GLU A 40 8.29 -8.40 8.35
C GLU A 40 7.72 -7.88 9.66
N VAL A 41 6.69 -7.05 9.57
CA VAL A 41 6.04 -6.52 10.75
C VAL A 41 5.40 -7.65 11.55
N ALA A 42 4.75 -8.56 10.85
CA ALA A 42 4.08 -9.65 11.51
C ALA A 42 5.06 -10.55 12.26
N SER A 43 6.24 -10.71 11.73
CA SER A 43 7.20 -11.59 12.39
C SER A 43 7.82 -10.95 13.61
N SER A 44 7.87 -9.63 13.67
CA SER A 44 8.46 -9.00 14.84
C SER A 44 7.45 -8.75 15.93
N LEU A 45 6.14 -8.91 15.66
CA LEU A 45 5.14 -8.73 16.68
C LEU A 45 4.38 -10.01 16.84
N SER A 46 3.94 -10.30 17.97
CA SER A 46 3.08 -11.42 18.14
C SER A 46 1.87 -11.17 17.29
N LEU A 47 1.33 -12.14 16.70
CA LEU A 47 0.27 -12.01 15.79
C LEU A 47 -0.76 -11.01 16.08
N ARG A 48 -1.16 -10.27 15.12
CA ARG A 48 -2.20 -9.30 15.23
C ARG A 48 -3.10 -9.44 14.04
N SER A 49 -4.14 -8.67 13.99
CA SER A 49 -5.03 -8.70 12.85
C SER A 49 -4.33 -8.15 11.63
N VAL A 50 -4.81 -8.53 10.47
CA VAL A 50 -4.23 -8.05 9.23
C VAL A 50 -4.33 -6.53 9.14
N SER A 51 -5.41 -5.95 9.63
CA SER A 51 -5.54 -4.50 9.59
C SER A 51 -4.47 -3.83 10.42
N THR A 52 -4.17 -4.35 11.59
CA THR A 52 -3.12 -3.77 12.42
C THR A 52 -1.76 -3.89 11.74
N ILE A 53 -1.50 -5.05 11.15
CA ILE A 53 -0.24 -5.25 10.45
C ILE A 53 -0.13 -4.30 9.28
N ALA A 54 -1.22 -4.10 8.55
CA ALA A 54 -1.21 -3.19 7.41
C ALA A 54 -0.93 -1.76 7.84
N VAL A 55 -1.54 -1.33 8.94
CA VAL A 55 -1.32 0.03 9.43
C VAL A 55 0.14 0.21 9.84
N LEU A 56 0.69 -0.76 10.54
CA LEU A 56 2.08 -0.64 10.97
C LEU A 56 3.03 -0.70 9.80
N ALA A 57 2.73 -1.52 8.81
CA ALA A 57 3.55 -1.58 7.61
C ALA A 57 3.48 -0.26 6.86
N ALA A 58 2.31 0.36 6.81
CA ALA A 58 2.17 1.64 6.14
C ALA A 58 3.00 2.71 6.83
N ILE A 59 3.00 2.71 8.14
CA ILE A 59 3.79 3.67 8.89
C ILE A 59 5.28 3.46 8.61
N ASN A 60 5.70 2.21 8.58
CA ASN A 60 7.09 1.89 8.27
C ASN A 60 7.49 2.36 6.89
N LEU A 61 6.63 2.13 5.91
CA LEU A 61 6.94 2.51 4.55
C LEU A 61 6.97 4.03 4.40
N ALA A 62 6.06 4.72 5.06
CA ALA A 62 6.05 6.16 5.02
C ALA A 62 7.29 6.73 5.68
N ASP A 63 7.73 6.11 6.75
CA ASP A 63 8.93 6.55 7.43
C ASP A 63 10.15 6.39 6.54
N GLU A 64 10.24 5.29 5.84
CA GLU A 64 11.34 5.08 4.91
C GLU A 64 11.32 6.09 3.79
N LEU A 65 10.15 6.36 3.26
CA LEU A 65 10.02 7.31 2.19
C LEU A 65 10.48 8.69 2.64
N ARG A 66 10.10 9.06 3.83
CA ARG A 66 10.47 10.37 4.34
C ARG A 66 11.99 10.47 4.53
N LYS A 67 12.59 9.42 5.03
CA LYS A 67 14.03 9.43 5.24
C LYS A 67 14.79 9.51 3.95
N GLU A 68 14.27 8.88 2.90
CA GLU A 68 14.96 8.91 1.64
C GLU A 68 14.79 10.21 0.93
N SER A 69 13.63 10.79 1.06
CA SER A 69 13.33 11.94 0.30
C SER A 69 13.93 13.18 0.86
N GLU A 70 14.11 13.39 2.02
CA GLU A 70 14.64 14.60 2.60
C GLU A 70 13.81 15.82 2.34
N SER A 71 12.87 15.80 1.42
CA SER A 71 12.08 16.94 1.11
C SER A 71 10.66 16.66 1.55
N ASN A 72 10.21 17.35 2.53
CA ASN A 72 8.88 17.12 3.06
C ASN A 72 7.80 17.39 2.06
N GLU A 73 8.00 18.37 1.23
CA GLU A 73 7.02 18.68 0.23
C GLU A 73 6.81 17.55 -0.74
N GLN A 74 7.90 16.98 -1.20
CA GLN A 74 7.80 15.87 -2.12
C GLN A 74 7.20 14.66 -1.45
N PHE A 75 7.54 14.46 -0.21
CA PHE A 75 7.01 13.34 0.54
C PHE A 75 5.48 13.45 0.66
N GLU A 76 4.99 14.59 1.02
CA GLU A 76 3.57 14.78 1.20
C GLU A 76 2.82 14.60 -0.10
N GLN A 77 3.38 15.11 -1.18
CA GLN A 77 2.75 14.96 -2.45
C GLN A 77 2.72 13.52 -2.90
N ALA A 78 3.78 12.82 -2.68
CA ALA A 78 3.84 11.42 -3.07
C ALA A 78 2.83 10.58 -2.31
N VAL A 79 2.68 10.85 -1.04
CA VAL A 79 1.74 10.10 -0.23
C VAL A 79 0.31 10.39 -0.66
N GLU A 80 0.01 11.65 -0.90
CA GLU A 80 -1.31 12.01 -1.35
C GLU A 80 -1.66 11.40 -2.68
N ASP A 81 -0.74 11.46 -3.61
CA ASP A 81 -0.96 10.88 -4.91
C ASP A 81 -1.19 9.40 -4.83
N SER A 82 -0.41 8.73 -4.05
CA SER A 82 -0.55 7.30 -3.91
C SER A 82 -1.89 6.94 -3.31
N ALA A 83 -2.30 7.68 -2.31
CA ALA A 83 -3.58 7.43 -1.68
C ALA A 83 -4.71 7.62 -2.68
N ASP A 84 -4.65 8.67 -3.45
CA ASP A 84 -5.67 8.92 -4.44
C ASP A 84 -5.73 7.84 -5.49
N ARG A 85 -4.60 7.33 -5.88
CA ARG A 85 -4.58 6.38 -6.99
C ARG A 85 -4.87 4.96 -6.59
N LEU A 86 -4.53 4.60 -5.37
CA LEU A 86 -4.57 3.21 -4.98
C LEU A 86 -5.55 2.86 -3.89
N SER A 87 -6.17 3.83 -3.27
CA SER A 87 -6.93 3.54 -2.09
C SER A 87 -8.41 3.32 -2.31
N VAL A 88 -8.89 3.55 -3.49
CA VAL A 88 -10.33 3.54 -3.69
C VAL A 88 -10.97 2.22 -3.30
N LEU A 89 -10.45 1.12 -3.80
CA LEU A 89 -11.02 -0.18 -3.50
C LEU A 89 -10.72 -0.64 -2.10
N ILE A 90 -9.57 -0.25 -1.62
CA ILE A 90 -9.16 -0.62 -0.28
C ILE A 90 -10.01 0.08 0.75
N ASP A 91 -10.36 1.32 0.48
CA ASP A 91 -11.19 2.07 1.38
C ASP A 91 -12.52 1.40 1.61
N LYS A 92 -13.10 0.86 0.56
CA LYS A 92 -14.35 0.21 0.71
C LYS A 92 -14.27 -0.96 1.64
N ARG A 93 -13.18 -1.69 1.57
CA ARG A 93 -13.02 -2.80 2.47
C ARG A 93 -12.84 -2.33 3.89
N SER A 94 -12.11 -1.27 4.06
CA SER A 94 -11.87 -0.74 5.38
C SER A 94 -13.14 -0.36 6.06
N GLU A 95 -14.04 0.20 5.31
CA GLU A 95 -15.27 0.66 5.89
C GLU A 95 -16.13 -0.47 6.36
N SER A 96 -15.97 -1.63 5.80
CA SER A 96 -16.81 -2.71 6.19
C SER A 96 -16.36 -3.37 7.48
N VAL A 97 -15.29 -2.94 8.04
CA VAL A 97 -14.82 -3.51 9.28
C VAL A 97 -15.46 -2.92 10.54
#